data_93548a37307c0d9105b4a93dc7912bdf
#
_entry.id   93548a37307c0d9105b4a93dc7912bdf
#
_cell.length_a   1.000
_cell.length_b   1.000
_cell.length_c   1.000
_cell.angle_alpha   90.00
_cell.angle_beta   90.00
_cell.angle_gamma   90.00
#
_symmetry.space_group_name_H-M   'P 1'
#
loop_
_entity.id
_entity.type
_entity.pdbx_description
1 polymer ?
#
loop_
_entity_poly.entity_id
_entity_poly.type
_entity_poly.pdbx_seq_one_letter_code
_entity_poly.pdbx_strand_id
1 'polypeptide(L)'
;MHLCQEENLKQLADSLGIAERVTFAGNVSDVADKIRKAGVFVLPSNTEGMPNALIEAMVSGLPVIATDCPCGGPRELIDHGKNGLLTPVDDVEKMKENLQSVLNNSQNAYQMGQNARKTTDIYREEIVYREWMDYLMSVIGKNR
;
A
#
# COMPACT_ATOMS: atom_id res chain seq x y z
N MET A 1 -2.79 21.18 9.40
CA MET A 1 -1.67 20.28 9.68
C MET A 1 -1.00 19.70 8.42
N HIS A 2 -1.73 19.39 7.34
CA HIS A 2 -1.16 18.87 6.08
C HIS A 2 -0.23 19.84 5.34
N LEU A 3 -0.53 21.13 5.30
CA LEU A 3 0.29 22.14 4.60
C LEU A 3 1.73 22.27 5.14
N CYS A 4 1.91 22.07 6.44
CA CYS A 4 3.24 22.15 7.07
C CYS A 4 4.15 20.97 6.69
N GLN A 5 3.58 19.79 6.46
CA GLN A 5 4.37 18.60 6.06
C GLN A 5 4.80 18.69 4.59
N GLU A 6 3.94 19.17 3.69
CA GLU A 6 4.28 19.32 2.28
C GLU A 6 5.45 20.31 2.09
N GLU A 7 5.42 21.43 2.80
CA GLU A 7 6.50 22.42 2.73
C GLU A 7 7.83 21.86 3.22
N ASN A 8 7.81 21.10 4.32
CA ASN A 8 9.02 20.42 4.83
C ASN A 8 9.57 19.40 3.82
N LEU A 9 8.70 18.66 3.14
CA LEU A 9 9.11 17.70 2.11
C LEU A 9 9.69 18.37 0.87
N LYS A 10 9.16 19.54 0.47
CA LYS A 10 9.72 20.36 -0.62
C LYS A 10 11.13 20.84 -0.26
N GLN A 11 11.30 21.39 0.94
CA GLN A 11 12.61 21.82 1.43
C GLN A 11 13.61 20.65 1.50
N LEU A 12 13.17 19.47 1.92
CA LEU A 12 14.00 18.27 1.91
C LEU A 12 14.41 17.88 0.49
N ALA A 13 13.47 17.87 -0.46
CA ALA A 13 13.77 17.56 -1.86
C ALA A 13 14.77 18.54 -2.47
N ASP A 14 14.66 19.85 -2.14
CA ASP A 14 15.59 20.89 -2.54
C ASP A 14 16.99 20.65 -1.94
N SER A 15 17.06 20.35 -0.64
CA SER A 15 18.33 20.09 0.05
C SER A 15 19.07 18.88 -0.48
N LEU A 16 18.32 17.88 -1.00
CA LEU A 16 18.85 16.67 -1.63
C LEU A 16 19.14 16.85 -3.12
N GLY A 17 18.83 18.01 -3.71
CA GLY A 17 19.03 18.27 -5.14
C GLY A 17 18.15 17.44 -6.08
N ILE A 18 16.97 17.00 -5.61
CA ILE A 18 16.05 16.15 -6.36
C ILE A 18 14.67 16.80 -6.61
N ALA A 19 14.51 18.08 -6.32
CA ALA A 19 13.22 18.78 -6.43
C ALA A 19 12.58 18.63 -7.82
N GLU A 20 13.34 18.75 -8.90
CA GLU A 20 12.88 18.58 -10.28
C GLU A 20 12.37 17.15 -10.60
N ARG A 21 12.67 16.17 -9.74
CA ARG A 21 12.27 14.77 -9.88
C ARG A 21 11.12 14.37 -8.96
N VAL A 22 10.66 15.29 -8.12
CA VAL A 22 9.58 15.07 -7.15
C VAL A 22 8.34 15.82 -7.58
N THR A 23 7.22 15.14 -7.67
CA THR A 23 5.92 15.75 -7.97
C THR A 23 4.99 15.63 -6.78
N PHE A 24 4.56 16.75 -6.23
CA PHE A 24 3.54 16.81 -5.19
C PHE A 24 2.17 16.87 -5.84
N ALA A 25 1.49 15.73 -5.93
CA ALA A 25 0.22 15.62 -6.64
C ALA A 25 -0.96 16.23 -5.86
N GLY A 26 -0.78 16.49 -4.56
CA GLY A 26 -1.86 16.98 -3.70
C GLY A 26 -3.02 15.98 -3.60
N ASN A 27 -4.23 16.53 -3.43
CA ASN A 27 -5.44 15.70 -3.38
C ASN A 27 -5.90 15.37 -4.81
N VAL A 28 -5.93 14.09 -5.17
CA VAL A 28 -6.34 13.61 -6.50
C VAL A 28 -7.60 12.76 -6.38
N SER A 29 -8.52 12.93 -7.31
CA SER A 29 -9.81 12.22 -7.34
C SER A 29 -9.72 10.83 -7.97
N ASP A 30 -8.72 10.59 -8.83
CA ASP A 30 -8.51 9.31 -9.52
C ASP A 30 -7.07 8.81 -9.26
N VAL A 31 -6.91 8.17 -8.11
CA VAL A 31 -5.63 7.62 -7.68
C VAL A 31 -5.21 6.47 -8.58
N ALA A 32 -6.13 5.58 -8.97
CA ALA A 32 -5.84 4.40 -9.77
C ALA A 32 -5.18 4.76 -11.12
N ASP A 33 -5.71 5.76 -11.82
CA ASP A 33 -5.13 6.24 -13.08
C ASP A 33 -3.73 6.88 -12.90
N LYS A 34 -3.53 7.60 -11.80
CA LYS A 34 -2.25 8.24 -11.49
C LYS A 34 -1.15 7.22 -11.23
N ILE A 35 -1.45 6.18 -10.45
CA ILE A 35 -0.45 5.18 -10.06
C ILE A 35 -0.27 4.06 -11.09
N ARG A 36 -1.17 3.90 -12.06
CA ARG A 36 -1.16 2.79 -13.04
C ARG A 36 0.17 2.58 -13.78
N LYS A 37 0.97 3.63 -13.95
CA LYS A 37 2.28 3.59 -14.61
C LYS A 37 3.45 3.60 -13.62
N ALA A 38 3.17 3.52 -12.33
CA ALA A 38 4.22 3.49 -11.32
C ALA A 38 4.99 2.17 -11.35
N GLY A 39 6.27 2.22 -11.06
CA GLY A 39 7.10 1.02 -10.94
C GLY A 39 6.93 0.32 -9.58
N VAL A 40 6.52 1.06 -8.55
CA VAL A 40 6.31 0.59 -7.19
C VAL A 40 5.42 1.58 -6.43
N PHE A 41 4.59 1.07 -5.53
CA PHE A 41 3.84 1.88 -4.57
C PHE A 41 4.47 1.75 -3.18
N VAL A 42 4.65 2.86 -2.48
CA VAL A 42 5.26 2.88 -1.14
C VAL A 42 4.32 3.57 -0.15
N LEU A 43 4.05 2.90 0.98
CA LEU A 43 3.26 3.44 2.08
C LEU A 43 4.14 3.52 3.35
N PRO A 44 4.85 4.64 3.60
CA PRO A 44 5.77 4.78 4.74
C PRO A 44 5.06 5.33 5.99
N SER A 45 3.86 4.86 6.30
CA SER A 45 3.06 5.36 7.43
C SER A 45 3.55 4.82 8.77
N ASN A 46 3.50 5.63 9.81
CA ASN A 46 3.80 5.20 11.17
C ASN A 46 2.61 4.49 11.84
N THR A 47 1.41 4.72 11.35
CA THR A 47 0.18 4.12 11.87
C THR A 47 -0.84 4.00 10.74
N GLU A 48 -1.40 2.82 10.58
CA GLU A 48 -2.49 2.54 9.64
C GLU A 48 -3.47 1.53 10.27
N GLY A 49 -4.77 1.77 10.08
CA GLY A 49 -5.78 0.74 10.27
C GLY A 49 -5.82 -0.19 9.07
N MET A 50 -6.86 -0.08 8.25
CA MET A 50 -6.92 -0.74 6.94
C MET A 50 -6.57 0.31 5.85
N PRO A 51 -5.38 0.26 5.24
CA PRO A 51 -4.92 1.32 4.32
C PRO A 51 -5.53 1.14 2.93
N ASN A 52 -6.59 1.88 2.61
CA ASN A 52 -7.27 1.82 1.31
C ASN A 52 -6.32 2.08 0.14
N ALA A 53 -5.41 3.04 0.27
CA ALA A 53 -4.43 3.35 -0.77
C ALA A 53 -3.51 2.16 -1.10
N LEU A 54 -3.17 1.34 -0.10
CA LEU A 54 -2.40 0.11 -0.30
C LEU A 54 -3.23 -0.93 -1.07
N ILE A 55 -4.51 -1.11 -0.69
CA ILE A 55 -5.43 -2.03 -1.38
C ILE A 55 -5.60 -1.61 -2.83
N GLU A 56 -5.82 -0.32 -3.11
CA GLU A 56 -5.94 0.22 -4.47
C GLU A 56 -4.70 -0.04 -5.32
N ALA A 57 -3.51 0.12 -4.75
CA ALA A 57 -2.24 -0.19 -5.42
C ALA A 57 -2.12 -1.70 -5.72
N MET A 58 -2.48 -2.56 -4.76
CA MET A 58 -2.48 -4.01 -4.92
C MET A 58 -3.48 -4.46 -5.99
N VAL A 59 -4.71 -3.93 -6.00
CA VAL A 59 -5.73 -4.17 -7.05
C VAL A 59 -5.21 -3.78 -8.43
N SER A 60 -4.46 -2.69 -8.51
CA SER A 60 -3.83 -2.22 -9.76
C SER A 60 -2.68 -3.11 -10.22
N GLY A 61 -2.27 -4.10 -9.42
CA GLY A 61 -1.18 -5.03 -9.75
C GLY A 61 0.21 -4.42 -9.59
N LEU A 62 0.35 -3.38 -8.79
CA LEU A 62 1.65 -2.78 -8.49
C LEU A 62 2.40 -3.61 -7.45
N PRO A 63 3.73 -3.73 -7.55
CA PRO A 63 4.53 -4.13 -6.41
C PRO A 63 4.40 -3.08 -5.31
N VAL A 64 4.21 -3.53 -4.08
CA VAL A 64 3.95 -2.65 -2.93
C VAL A 64 5.00 -2.83 -1.85
N ILE A 65 5.37 -1.73 -1.20
CA ILE A 65 6.22 -1.70 -0.01
C ILE A 65 5.49 -0.88 1.04
N ALA A 66 5.30 -1.41 2.24
CA ALA A 66 4.66 -0.68 3.32
C ALA A 66 5.43 -0.84 4.63
N THR A 67 5.28 0.11 5.53
CA THR A 67 5.75 -0.05 6.90
C THR A 67 4.89 -1.05 7.65
N ASP A 68 5.54 -1.87 8.46
CA ASP A 68 4.91 -2.82 9.37
C ASP A 68 4.49 -2.10 10.65
N CYS A 69 3.49 -1.23 10.54
CA CYS A 69 3.06 -0.38 11.63
C CYS A 69 2.15 -1.09 12.64
N PRO A 70 2.09 -0.59 13.90
CA PRO A 70 1.52 -1.30 15.06
C PRO A 70 0.07 -1.76 14.92
N CYS A 71 -0.79 -1.02 14.22
CA CYS A 71 -2.20 -1.41 14.04
C CYS A 71 -2.41 -2.59 13.10
N GLY A 72 -1.35 -3.05 12.41
CA GLY A 72 -1.32 -4.32 11.69
C GLY A 72 -1.96 -4.34 10.31
N GLY A 73 -2.62 -3.28 9.85
CA GLY A 73 -3.31 -3.26 8.55
C GLY A 73 -2.43 -3.66 7.36
N PRO A 74 -1.24 -3.11 7.18
CA PRO A 74 -0.33 -3.56 6.13
C PRO A 74 0.09 -5.02 6.26
N ARG A 75 0.29 -5.53 7.49
CA ARG A 75 0.65 -6.93 7.76
C ARG A 75 -0.45 -7.91 7.42
N GLU A 76 -1.71 -7.52 7.56
CA GLU A 76 -2.86 -8.35 7.14
C GLU A 76 -2.97 -8.47 5.62
N LEU A 77 -2.49 -7.48 4.88
CA LEU A 77 -2.54 -7.43 3.41
C LEU A 77 -1.30 -8.04 2.75
N ILE A 78 -0.12 -7.89 3.37
CA ILE A 78 1.17 -8.22 2.78
C ILE A 78 1.76 -9.50 3.39
N ASP A 79 1.88 -10.53 2.55
CA ASP A 79 2.77 -11.68 2.80
C ASP A 79 4.16 -11.32 2.28
N HIS A 80 5.04 -10.96 3.21
CA HIS A 80 6.37 -10.41 2.92
C HIS A 80 7.17 -11.28 1.95
N GLY A 81 7.65 -10.67 0.88
CA GLY A 81 8.44 -11.32 -0.17
C GLY A 81 7.60 -12.04 -1.24
N LYS A 82 6.28 -12.17 -1.08
CA LYS A 82 5.40 -12.83 -2.05
C LYS A 82 4.54 -11.85 -2.83
N ASN A 83 3.75 -11.03 -2.13
CA ASN A 83 2.82 -10.06 -2.72
C ASN A 83 3.13 -8.61 -2.37
N GLY A 84 4.23 -8.37 -1.64
CA GLY A 84 4.70 -7.07 -1.22
C GLY A 84 5.87 -7.20 -0.25
N LEU A 85 6.42 -6.06 0.18
CA LEU A 85 7.49 -6.00 1.17
C LEU A 85 7.05 -5.19 2.38
N LEU A 86 7.33 -5.70 3.58
CA LEU A 86 7.16 -4.98 4.84
C LEU A 86 8.52 -4.44 5.31
N THR A 87 8.49 -3.24 5.84
CA THR A 87 9.66 -2.53 6.38
C THR A 87 9.36 -2.12 7.82
N PRO A 88 10.27 -2.25 8.77
CA PRO A 88 10.05 -1.69 10.11
C PRO A 88 9.77 -0.17 10.03
N VAL A 89 8.95 0.33 10.97
CA VAL A 89 8.70 1.77 11.08
C VAL A 89 10.02 2.48 11.37
N ASP A 90 10.24 3.65 10.77
CA ASP A 90 11.44 4.49 10.89
C ASP A 90 12.75 3.86 10.37
N ASP A 91 12.72 2.68 9.75
CA ASP A 91 13.89 2.04 9.16
C ASP A 91 14.09 2.47 7.69
N VAL A 92 14.71 3.63 7.51
CA VAL A 92 14.96 4.24 6.19
C VAL A 92 15.90 3.38 5.34
N GLU A 93 16.93 2.77 5.94
CA GLU A 93 17.87 1.93 5.20
C GLU A 93 17.18 0.67 4.68
N LYS A 94 16.34 0.02 5.49
CA LYS A 94 15.57 -1.13 5.04
C LYS A 94 14.53 -0.77 3.96
N MET A 95 13.91 0.40 4.06
CA MET A 95 13.01 0.90 3.01
C MET A 95 13.75 1.10 1.68
N LYS A 96 14.95 1.69 1.74
CA LYS A 96 15.82 1.87 0.58
C LYS A 96 16.24 0.54 -0.04
N GLU A 97 16.70 -0.44 0.77
CA GLU A 97 17.03 -1.80 0.30
C GLU A 97 15.86 -2.46 -0.42
N ASN A 98 14.67 -2.41 0.19
CA ASN A 98 13.44 -2.96 -0.39
C ASN A 98 13.10 -2.27 -1.73
N LEU A 99 13.18 -0.94 -1.80
CA LEU A 99 13.01 -0.18 -3.04
C LEU A 99 13.99 -0.62 -4.13
N GLN A 100 15.27 -0.70 -3.79
CA GLN A 100 16.31 -1.13 -4.74
C GLN A 100 16.06 -2.56 -5.23
N SER A 101 15.65 -3.47 -4.35
CA SER A 101 15.35 -4.86 -4.72
C SER A 101 14.22 -4.96 -5.75
N VAL A 102 13.17 -4.16 -5.59
CA VAL A 102 12.04 -4.10 -6.52
C VAL A 102 12.46 -3.46 -7.85
N LEU A 103 13.15 -2.32 -7.80
CA LEU A 103 13.53 -1.56 -9.00
C LEU A 103 14.59 -2.28 -9.84
N ASN A 104 15.50 -3.05 -9.23
CA ASN A 104 16.56 -3.77 -9.92
C ASN A 104 16.15 -5.11 -10.52
N ASN A 105 14.94 -5.61 -10.19
CA ASN A 105 14.44 -6.90 -10.68
C ASN A 105 13.00 -6.77 -11.18
N SER A 106 12.85 -6.34 -12.42
CA SER A 106 11.53 -6.09 -13.04
C SER A 106 10.65 -7.34 -13.12
N GLN A 107 11.24 -8.52 -13.31
CA GLN A 107 10.48 -9.77 -13.38
C GLN A 107 9.90 -10.12 -12.00
N ASN A 108 10.69 -10.01 -10.96
CA ASN A 108 10.23 -10.26 -9.59
C ASN A 108 9.20 -9.20 -9.15
N ALA A 109 9.43 -7.94 -9.49
CA ALA A 109 8.49 -6.84 -9.24
C ALA A 109 7.14 -7.11 -9.92
N TYR A 110 7.13 -7.52 -11.18
CA TYR A 110 5.92 -7.90 -11.90
C TYR A 110 5.18 -9.06 -11.23
N GLN A 111 5.91 -10.14 -10.88
CA GLN A 111 5.31 -11.29 -10.21
C GLN A 111 4.71 -10.91 -8.84
N MET A 112 5.41 -10.07 -8.08
CA MET A 112 4.93 -9.53 -6.80
C MET A 112 3.62 -8.76 -6.98
N GLY A 113 3.54 -7.87 -7.97
CA GLY A 113 2.33 -7.14 -8.32
C GLY A 113 1.16 -8.04 -8.72
N GLN A 114 1.43 -9.09 -9.52
CA GLN A 114 0.39 -10.08 -9.87
C GLN A 114 -0.11 -10.85 -8.64
N ASN A 115 0.77 -11.19 -7.72
CA ASN A 115 0.39 -11.84 -6.46
C ASN A 115 -0.41 -10.88 -5.57
N ALA A 116 -0.01 -9.60 -5.49
CA ALA A 116 -0.75 -8.56 -4.78
C ALA A 116 -2.19 -8.47 -5.26
N ARG A 117 -2.38 -8.40 -6.59
CA ARG A 117 -3.71 -8.35 -7.19
C ARG A 117 -4.58 -9.56 -6.84
N LYS A 118 -4.02 -10.77 -6.85
CA LYS A 118 -4.76 -11.99 -6.47
C LYS A 118 -5.19 -11.98 -5.00
N THR A 119 -4.34 -11.44 -4.11
CA THR A 119 -4.67 -11.35 -2.69
C THR A 119 -5.90 -10.47 -2.46
N THR A 120 -6.10 -9.43 -3.29
CA THR A 120 -7.23 -8.53 -3.15
C THR A 120 -8.57 -9.10 -3.65
N ASP A 121 -8.55 -10.26 -4.32
CA ASP A 121 -9.79 -10.91 -4.76
C ASP A 121 -10.76 -11.21 -3.60
N ILE A 122 -10.24 -11.45 -2.38
CA ILE A 122 -11.06 -11.67 -1.17
C ILE A 122 -11.84 -10.42 -0.72
N TYR A 123 -11.43 -9.22 -1.15
CA TYR A 123 -12.07 -7.95 -0.82
C TYR A 123 -13.10 -7.52 -1.88
N ARG A 124 -13.46 -8.40 -2.82
CA ARG A 124 -14.53 -8.11 -3.78
C ARG A 124 -15.88 -7.97 -3.06
N GLU A 125 -16.67 -7.03 -3.52
CA GLU A 125 -17.96 -6.68 -2.91
C GLU A 125 -18.84 -7.92 -2.69
N GLU A 126 -18.94 -8.81 -3.67
CA GLU A 126 -19.78 -10.02 -3.57
C GLU A 126 -19.31 -10.99 -2.48
N ILE A 127 -17.99 -11.08 -2.26
CA ILE A 127 -17.40 -11.95 -1.23
C ILE A 127 -17.65 -11.36 0.14
N VAL A 128 -17.31 -10.09 0.32
CA VAL A 128 -17.50 -9.37 1.58
C VAL A 128 -18.97 -9.34 1.99
N TYR A 129 -19.88 -9.05 1.03
CA TYR A 129 -21.32 -9.06 1.27
C TYR A 129 -21.80 -10.44 1.74
N ARG A 130 -21.37 -11.52 1.11
CA ARG A 130 -21.72 -12.90 1.48
C ARG A 130 -21.26 -13.23 2.89
N GLU A 131 -20.01 -12.95 3.22
CA GLU A 131 -19.45 -13.20 4.56
C GLU A 131 -20.21 -12.44 5.64
N TRP A 132 -20.57 -11.18 5.38
CA TRP A 132 -21.40 -10.39 6.29
C TRP A 132 -22.80 -10.99 6.48
N MET A 133 -23.44 -11.40 5.39
CA MET A 133 -24.76 -12.03 5.46
C MET A 133 -24.71 -13.34 6.23
N ASP A 134 -23.73 -14.19 5.97
CA ASP A 134 -23.54 -15.47 6.68
C ASP A 134 -23.32 -15.24 8.18
N TYR A 135 -22.50 -14.25 8.53
CA TYR A 135 -22.29 -13.87 9.92
C TYR A 135 -23.59 -13.40 10.59
N LEU A 136 -24.31 -12.48 9.98
CA LEU A 136 -25.57 -11.95 10.52
C LEU A 136 -26.61 -13.07 10.71
N MET A 137 -26.78 -13.95 9.73
CA MET A 137 -27.69 -15.08 9.84
C MET A 137 -27.27 -16.05 10.95
N SER A 138 -25.99 -16.26 11.17
CA SER A 138 -25.46 -17.10 12.26
C SER A 138 -25.79 -16.52 13.65
N VAL A 139 -25.79 -15.20 13.78
CA VAL A 139 -26.12 -14.51 15.05
C VAL A 139 -27.62 -14.55 15.32
N ILE A 140 -28.44 -14.28 14.30
CA ILE A 140 -29.92 -14.31 14.41
C ILE A 140 -30.42 -15.73 14.69
N GLY A 141 -29.85 -16.74 14.04
CA GLY A 141 -30.20 -18.14 14.24
C GLY A 141 -29.85 -18.71 15.62
N LYS A 142 -28.88 -18.14 16.33
CA LYS A 142 -28.54 -18.56 17.71
C LYS A 142 -29.47 -18.01 18.79
N ASN A 143 -30.32 -17.05 18.45
CA ASN A 143 -31.27 -16.43 19.38
C ASN A 143 -32.71 -16.98 19.24
N ARG A 144 -32.88 -18.11 18.58
CA ARG A 144 -34.10 -18.92 18.54
C ARG A 144 -33.84 -20.29 19.13
#